data_a161a21189c702caf69f7f6001b865e7
#
_entry.id   a161a21189c702caf69f7f6001b865e7
#
_cell.length_a   1.000
_cell.length_b   1.000
_cell.length_c   1.000
_cell.angle_alpha   90.00
_cell.angle_beta   90.00
_cell.angle_gamma   90.00
#
_symmetry.space_group_name_H-M   'P 1'
#
loop_
_entity.id
_entity.type
_entity.pdbx_description
1 polymer ?
#
loop_
_entity_poly.entity_id
_entity_poly.type
_entity_poly.pdbx_seq_one_letter_code
_entity_poly.pdbx_strand_id
1 'polypeptide(L)'
;KKYYKNAINLTEEIDFLDLFNAKKQLILDSEQTEELPKLVKLAINNYFKNTIGRIFNKTAHEEYICAQIENIALTVLYNVIEELKHSNFLPCVFEVKLNEDYKYKNFDVTLEGKVDRVDLLQINKELWVRVIDYKSGKKRFGLVDIYNGLYYQVLFYMKLLLNLKMQVNMFPAGALYMPIKNELLAQEVGEFAEAEQIFKAPKMYGVVIDNQEILKHMEENLSGKIIPAALNKNGEFKSTSGVFTIKQFNLVFNYIEKLIEKHFDFVE
;
A
#
# COMPACT_ATOMS: atom_id res chain seq x y z
N LYS A 1 2.46 19.45 8.92
CA LYS A 1 3.16 19.37 10.25
C LYS A 1 2.27 18.79 11.37
N LYS A 2 0.94 19.00 11.36
CA LYS A 2 0.05 18.58 12.45
C LYS A 2 -0.29 17.06 12.43
N TYR A 3 -0.28 16.45 11.25
CA TYR A 3 -0.55 15.01 11.11
C TYR A 3 0.67 14.12 11.38
N TYR A 4 1.88 14.60 11.12
CA TYR A 4 3.12 13.89 11.44
C TYR A 4 3.34 13.70 12.95
N LYS A 5 2.97 14.67 13.76
CA LYS A 5 3.13 14.57 15.22
C LYS A 5 2.21 13.53 15.87
N ASN A 6 1.08 13.22 15.25
CA ASN A 6 0.11 12.27 15.83
C ASN A 6 0.22 10.85 15.28
N ALA A 7 0.92 10.64 14.17
CA ALA A 7 1.01 9.31 13.56
C ALA A 7 2.22 8.51 14.04
N ILE A 8 3.28 9.18 14.51
CA ILE A 8 4.53 8.50 14.89
C ILE A 8 5.12 9.16 16.15
N ASN A 9 4.34 9.31 17.22
CA ASN A 9 4.90 9.44 18.55
C ASN A 9 5.21 8.05 19.10
N LEU A 10 6.14 7.35 18.46
CA LEU A 10 6.73 6.10 18.94
C LEU A 10 7.75 6.34 20.08
N THR A 11 7.62 7.44 20.84
CA THR A 11 8.51 7.79 21.95
C THR A 11 8.11 7.17 23.28
N GLU A 12 6.93 6.59 23.38
CA GLU A 12 6.56 5.73 24.49
C GLU A 12 6.66 4.28 24.01
N GLU A 13 7.16 3.38 24.82
CA GLU A 13 7.08 1.93 24.66
C GLU A 13 5.59 1.49 24.70
N ILE A 14 4.84 1.95 23.71
CA ILE A 14 3.54 1.35 23.41
C ILE A 14 3.89 -0.04 22.92
N ASP A 15 3.39 -1.05 23.59
CA ASP A 15 3.48 -2.40 23.08
C ASP A 15 2.77 -2.42 21.72
N PHE A 16 3.60 -2.26 20.67
CA PHE A 16 3.14 -2.16 19.29
C PHE A 16 2.32 -3.40 18.91
N LEU A 17 2.64 -4.52 19.55
CA LEU A 17 1.96 -5.80 19.34
C LEU A 17 0.54 -5.78 19.93
N ASP A 18 0.33 -5.21 21.11
CA ASP A 18 -0.99 -5.11 21.72
C ASP A 18 -1.88 -4.13 20.95
N LEU A 19 -1.33 -2.97 20.55
CA LEU A 19 -2.04 -2.04 19.69
C LEU A 19 -2.35 -2.65 18.32
N PHE A 20 -1.43 -3.46 17.79
CA PHE A 20 -1.62 -4.22 16.54
C PHE A 20 -2.79 -5.18 16.67
N ASN A 21 -2.75 -6.05 17.67
CA ASN A 21 -3.77 -7.08 17.86
C ASN A 21 -5.15 -6.46 18.08
N ALA A 22 -5.26 -5.40 18.87
CA ALA A 22 -6.51 -4.70 19.11
C ALA A 22 -7.06 -4.06 17.82
N LYS A 23 -6.25 -3.38 17.02
CA LYS A 23 -6.68 -2.78 15.75
C LYS A 23 -7.01 -3.84 14.69
N LYS A 24 -6.21 -4.90 14.59
CA LYS A 24 -6.48 -6.01 13.68
C LYS A 24 -7.82 -6.66 14.03
N GLN A 25 -8.07 -6.94 15.31
CA GLN A 25 -9.32 -7.54 15.77
C GLN A 25 -10.52 -6.64 15.44
N LEU A 26 -10.44 -5.34 15.70
CA LEU A 26 -11.49 -4.38 15.33
C LEU A 26 -11.82 -4.40 13.83
N ILE A 27 -10.79 -4.49 12.97
CA ILE A 27 -10.98 -4.57 11.51
C ILE A 27 -11.66 -5.89 11.13
N LEU A 28 -11.23 -7.02 11.71
CA LEU A 28 -11.81 -8.33 11.45
C LEU A 28 -13.24 -8.44 11.97
N ASP A 29 -13.52 -7.87 13.14
CA ASP A 29 -14.86 -7.85 13.73
C ASP A 29 -15.82 -6.99 12.88
N SER A 30 -15.33 -5.92 12.24
CA SER A 30 -16.15 -5.07 11.37
C SER A 30 -16.65 -5.77 10.11
N GLU A 31 -15.97 -6.83 9.65
CA GLU A 31 -16.42 -7.64 8.52
C GLU A 31 -17.69 -8.44 8.84
N GLN A 32 -17.85 -8.85 10.11
CA GLN A 32 -18.99 -9.65 10.55
C GLN A 32 -20.24 -8.80 10.83
N THR A 33 -20.11 -7.48 10.77
CA THR A 33 -21.20 -6.54 11.03
C THR A 33 -21.67 -5.89 9.72
N GLU A 34 -22.98 -5.68 9.59
CA GLU A 34 -23.56 -4.86 8.50
C GLU A 34 -23.15 -3.37 8.58
N GLU A 35 -22.17 -3.04 9.41
CA GLU A 35 -21.73 -1.66 9.63
C GLU A 35 -20.81 -1.16 8.52
N LEU A 36 -19.97 -2.03 7.93
CA LEU A 36 -18.99 -1.63 6.93
C LEU A 36 -19.63 -0.92 5.72
N PRO A 37 -20.70 -1.44 5.09
CA PRO A 37 -21.40 -0.72 4.03
C PRO A 37 -21.95 0.64 4.46
N LYS A 38 -22.48 0.74 5.68
CA LYS A 38 -23.00 2.00 6.23
C LYS A 38 -21.88 3.04 6.42
N LEU A 39 -20.74 2.60 6.93
CA LEU A 39 -19.55 3.45 7.12
C LEU A 39 -18.99 3.93 5.80
N VAL A 40 -18.89 3.06 4.78
CA VAL A 40 -18.46 3.42 3.43
C VAL A 40 -19.38 4.48 2.83
N LYS A 41 -20.68 4.26 2.89
CA LYS A 41 -21.67 5.22 2.38
C LYS A 41 -21.58 6.57 3.09
N LEU A 42 -21.41 6.56 4.40
CA LEU A 42 -21.21 7.77 5.20
C LEU A 42 -19.93 8.51 4.79
N ALA A 43 -18.83 7.79 4.62
CA ALA A 43 -17.54 8.36 4.22
C ALA A 43 -17.62 9.02 2.82
N ILE A 44 -18.25 8.36 1.87
CA ILE A 44 -18.45 8.86 0.50
C ILE A 44 -19.31 10.13 0.51
N ASN A 45 -20.43 10.11 1.24
CA ASN A 45 -21.29 11.27 1.37
C ASN A 45 -20.58 12.47 2.01
N ASN A 46 -19.80 12.23 3.07
CA ASN A 46 -19.00 13.28 3.71
C ASN A 46 -17.92 13.84 2.77
N TYR A 47 -17.26 12.97 2.00
CA TYR A 47 -16.28 13.41 1.01
C TYR A 47 -16.90 14.32 -0.05
N PHE A 48 -18.01 13.92 -0.65
CA PHE A 48 -18.70 14.74 -1.65
C PHE A 48 -19.23 16.05 -1.07
N LYS A 49 -19.79 16.01 0.14
CA LYS A 49 -20.25 17.22 0.82
C LYS A 49 -19.11 18.22 1.05
N ASN A 50 -17.95 17.73 1.47
CA ASN A 50 -16.80 18.58 1.76
C ASN A 50 -16.07 19.06 0.49
N THR A 51 -16.06 18.26 -0.58
CA THR A 51 -15.32 18.55 -1.81
C THR A 51 -16.16 19.33 -2.81
N ILE A 52 -17.45 18.98 -2.96
CA ILE A 52 -18.36 19.56 -3.95
C ILE A 52 -19.29 20.60 -3.30
N GLY A 53 -19.31 20.67 -1.96
CA GLY A 53 -20.17 21.57 -1.19
C GLY A 53 -21.66 21.17 -1.16
N ARG A 54 -22.00 19.98 -1.70
CA ARG A 54 -23.36 19.43 -1.70
C ARG A 54 -23.38 17.91 -1.63
N ILE A 55 -24.53 17.33 -1.32
CA ILE A 55 -24.76 15.89 -1.44
C ILE A 55 -24.79 15.55 -2.94
N PHE A 56 -23.98 14.57 -3.35
CA PHE A 56 -23.83 14.10 -4.72
C PHE A 56 -24.72 12.87 -4.93
N ASN A 57 -26.02 13.04 -5.02
CA ASN A 57 -27.00 11.98 -5.32
C ASN A 57 -28.39 12.55 -5.66
N LYS A 58 -28.41 13.71 -6.34
CA LYS A 58 -29.67 14.40 -6.67
C LYS A 58 -30.27 13.98 -8.01
N THR A 59 -29.47 13.36 -8.87
CA THR A 59 -29.88 12.87 -10.18
C THR A 59 -29.64 11.37 -10.29
N ALA A 60 -30.38 10.68 -11.14
CA ALA A 60 -30.18 9.24 -11.38
C ALA A 60 -28.76 8.90 -11.83
N HIS A 61 -28.08 9.80 -12.55
CA HIS A 61 -26.70 9.64 -12.96
C HIS A 61 -25.74 9.73 -11.76
N GLU A 62 -25.94 10.70 -10.87
CA GLU A 62 -25.15 10.85 -9.65
C GLU A 62 -25.36 9.65 -8.70
N GLU A 63 -26.59 9.16 -8.57
CA GLU A 63 -26.91 7.96 -7.79
C GLU A 63 -26.18 6.73 -8.33
N TYR A 64 -26.18 6.55 -9.65
CA TYR A 64 -25.43 5.47 -10.30
C TYR A 64 -23.92 5.57 -10.03
N ILE A 65 -23.33 6.75 -10.17
CA ILE A 65 -21.90 6.96 -9.86
C ILE A 65 -21.60 6.66 -8.40
N CYS A 66 -22.44 7.14 -7.46
CA CYS A 66 -22.28 6.84 -6.04
C CYS A 66 -22.31 5.34 -5.77
N ALA A 67 -23.26 4.61 -6.35
CA ALA A 67 -23.35 3.17 -6.19
C ALA A 67 -22.09 2.44 -6.74
N GLN A 68 -21.56 2.89 -7.88
CA GLN A 68 -20.32 2.34 -8.42
C GLN A 68 -19.12 2.59 -7.48
N ILE A 69 -19.00 3.80 -6.94
CA ILE A 69 -17.93 4.15 -6.00
C ILE A 69 -18.07 3.34 -4.70
N GLU A 70 -19.28 3.20 -4.17
CA GLU A 70 -19.57 2.38 -2.99
C GLU A 70 -19.14 0.92 -3.21
N ASN A 71 -19.50 0.33 -4.35
CA ASN A 71 -19.11 -1.05 -4.69
C ASN A 71 -17.60 -1.21 -4.83
N ILE A 72 -16.92 -0.28 -5.49
CA ILE A 72 -15.45 -0.30 -5.61
C ILE A 72 -14.81 -0.19 -4.22
N ALA A 73 -15.25 0.75 -3.40
CA ALA A 73 -14.72 0.97 -2.06
C ALA A 73 -14.91 -0.27 -1.17
N LEU A 74 -16.09 -0.88 -1.20
CA LEU A 74 -16.37 -2.12 -0.47
C LEU A 74 -15.47 -3.27 -0.94
N THR A 75 -15.34 -3.46 -2.27
CA THR A 75 -14.47 -4.49 -2.83
C THR A 75 -13.01 -4.31 -2.36
N VAL A 76 -12.50 -3.07 -2.40
CA VAL A 76 -11.15 -2.77 -1.91
C VAL A 76 -11.00 -3.08 -0.43
N LEU A 77 -11.98 -2.68 0.39
CA LEU A 77 -11.94 -2.92 1.84
C LEU A 77 -11.98 -4.41 2.17
N TYR A 78 -12.86 -5.19 1.55
CA TYR A 78 -12.89 -6.63 1.75
C TYR A 78 -11.60 -7.31 1.32
N ASN A 79 -11.01 -6.90 0.18
CA ASN A 79 -9.71 -7.39 -0.25
C ASN A 79 -8.59 -7.06 0.74
N VAL A 80 -8.62 -5.87 1.34
CA VAL A 80 -7.67 -5.45 2.38
C VAL A 80 -7.88 -6.27 3.66
N ILE A 81 -9.12 -6.51 4.06
CA ILE A 81 -9.45 -7.35 5.22
C ILE A 81 -8.92 -8.76 5.02
N GLU A 82 -9.15 -9.36 3.84
CA GLU A 82 -8.62 -10.67 3.51
C GLU A 82 -7.08 -10.71 3.55
N GLU A 83 -6.42 -9.68 3.02
CA GLU A 83 -4.97 -9.56 3.10
C GLU A 83 -4.50 -9.50 4.56
N LEU A 84 -5.17 -8.72 5.41
CA LEU A 84 -4.83 -8.57 6.82
C LEU A 84 -5.04 -9.84 7.65
N LYS A 85 -5.94 -10.73 7.26
CA LYS A 85 -6.08 -12.05 7.91
C LYS A 85 -4.79 -12.88 7.80
N HIS A 86 -4.03 -12.68 6.73
CA HIS A 86 -2.79 -13.40 6.44
C HIS A 86 -1.52 -12.63 6.77
N SER A 87 -1.64 -11.36 7.18
CA SER A 87 -0.52 -10.45 7.41
C SER A 87 -0.42 -10.02 8.86
N ASN A 88 0.81 -9.93 9.36
CA ASN A 88 1.12 -9.32 10.64
C ASN A 88 1.64 -7.87 10.49
N PHE A 89 1.68 -7.36 9.27
CA PHE A 89 1.96 -5.95 9.04
C PHE A 89 0.73 -5.11 9.37
N LEU A 90 0.92 -4.08 10.17
CA LEU A 90 -0.15 -3.16 10.58
C LEU A 90 -0.20 -1.95 9.66
N PRO A 91 -1.33 -1.66 8.99
CA PRO A 91 -1.56 -0.38 8.34
C PRO A 91 -1.52 0.76 9.37
N CYS A 92 -0.49 1.59 9.31
CA CYS A 92 -0.26 2.65 10.29
C CYS A 92 -0.56 4.04 9.75
N VAL A 93 -0.24 4.28 8.47
CA VAL A 93 -0.36 5.60 7.87
C VAL A 93 -1.02 5.50 6.51
N PHE A 94 -1.97 6.41 6.25
CA PHE A 94 -2.67 6.53 4.97
C PHE A 94 -2.53 7.95 4.43
N GLU A 95 -2.45 8.06 3.08
CA GLU A 95 -2.48 9.35 2.39
C GLU A 95 -1.42 10.34 2.89
N VAL A 96 -0.23 9.83 3.29
CA VAL A 96 0.83 10.64 3.87
C VAL A 96 1.59 11.40 2.79
N LYS A 97 1.75 12.70 2.99
CA LYS A 97 2.60 13.54 2.15
C LYS A 97 4.04 13.43 2.62
N LEU A 98 4.91 13.07 1.71
CA LEU A 98 6.36 13.06 1.89
C LEU A 98 6.95 14.15 1.00
N ASN A 99 7.96 14.84 1.49
CA ASN A 99 8.74 15.80 0.74
C ASN A 99 10.22 15.62 1.03
N GLU A 100 11.03 15.83 0.02
CA GLU A 100 12.49 15.86 0.13
C GLU A 100 13.02 17.06 -0.65
N ASP A 101 13.86 17.85 0.02
CA ASP A 101 14.48 19.02 -0.58
C ASP A 101 15.82 18.62 -1.18
N TYR A 102 15.99 18.92 -2.47
CA TYR A 102 17.20 18.70 -3.22
C TYR A 102 17.86 20.03 -3.57
N LYS A 103 19.17 20.11 -3.38
CA LYS A 103 19.99 21.15 -3.96
C LYS A 103 20.61 20.65 -5.24
N TYR A 104 20.13 21.16 -6.36
CA TYR A 104 20.66 20.78 -7.67
C TYR A 104 21.23 22.01 -8.37
N LYS A 105 22.56 22.04 -8.58
CA LYS A 105 23.30 23.21 -9.12
C LYS A 105 22.95 24.48 -8.30
N ASN A 106 22.27 25.44 -8.91
CA ASN A 106 21.85 26.71 -8.31
C ASN A 106 20.36 26.73 -7.91
N PHE A 107 19.68 25.60 -7.97
CA PHE A 107 18.24 25.49 -7.69
C PHE A 107 17.99 24.71 -6.42
N ASP A 108 17.02 25.17 -5.64
CA ASP A 108 16.40 24.39 -4.57
C ASP A 108 15.12 23.76 -5.14
N VAL A 109 15.06 22.42 -5.18
CA VAL A 109 13.93 21.65 -5.71
C VAL A 109 13.32 20.84 -4.60
N THR A 110 12.02 20.98 -4.38
CA THR A 110 11.28 20.13 -3.45
C THR A 110 10.52 19.07 -4.23
N LEU A 111 10.84 17.82 -3.99
CA LEU A 111 10.06 16.69 -4.49
C LEU A 111 8.96 16.38 -3.50
N GLU A 112 7.73 16.39 -3.98
CA GLU A 112 6.57 16.02 -3.18
C GLU A 112 5.97 14.72 -3.68
N GLY A 113 5.57 13.87 -2.74
CA GLY A 113 4.87 12.64 -3.01
C GLY A 113 3.79 12.36 -1.99
N LYS A 114 2.80 11.57 -2.38
CA LYS A 114 1.72 11.13 -1.50
C LYS A 114 1.67 9.61 -1.52
N VAL A 115 1.90 9.03 -0.36
CA VAL A 115 1.88 7.58 -0.17
C VAL A 115 0.49 7.15 0.24
N ASP A 116 -0.09 6.20 -0.48
CA ASP A 116 -1.46 5.76 -0.18
C ASP A 116 -1.54 5.01 1.15
N ARG A 117 -0.62 4.08 1.41
CA ARG A 117 -0.60 3.27 2.64
C ARG A 117 0.82 2.85 3.03
N VAL A 118 1.12 2.99 4.31
CA VAL A 118 2.35 2.48 4.93
C VAL A 118 1.99 1.51 6.04
N ASP A 119 2.53 0.30 5.96
CA ASP A 119 2.37 -0.73 6.97
C ASP A 119 3.70 -0.98 7.68
N LEU A 120 3.61 -1.26 8.95
CA LEU A 120 4.76 -1.50 9.82
C LEU A 120 4.67 -2.87 10.50
N LEU A 121 5.83 -3.49 10.68
CA LEU A 121 6.01 -4.68 11.50
C LEU A 121 7.20 -4.45 12.41
N GLN A 122 7.04 -4.63 13.71
CA GLN A 122 8.14 -4.55 14.68
C GLN A 122 8.61 -5.95 15.09
N ILE A 123 9.88 -6.21 14.91
CA ILE A 123 10.56 -7.45 15.38
C ILE A 123 11.86 -7.05 16.03
N ASN A 124 12.11 -7.49 17.27
CA ASN A 124 13.39 -7.31 17.97
C ASN A 124 13.95 -5.87 17.96
N LYS A 125 13.09 -4.88 18.18
CA LYS A 125 13.43 -3.43 18.10
C LYS A 125 13.79 -2.92 16.69
N GLU A 126 13.62 -3.73 15.67
CA GLU A 126 13.70 -3.33 14.27
C GLU A 126 12.29 -3.04 13.72
N LEU A 127 12.16 -2.01 12.91
CA LEU A 127 10.92 -1.63 12.28
C LEU A 127 10.99 -1.94 10.77
N TRP A 128 10.19 -2.90 10.34
CA TRP A 128 10.10 -3.29 8.95
C TRP A 128 8.95 -2.53 8.27
N VAL A 129 9.26 -1.85 7.18
CA VAL A 129 8.36 -0.93 6.48
C VAL A 129 7.88 -1.54 5.18
N ARG A 130 6.57 -1.55 4.97
CA ARG A 130 5.93 -1.92 3.72
C ARG A 130 5.15 -0.72 3.18
N VAL A 131 5.43 -0.33 1.93
CA VAL A 131 4.72 0.72 1.21
C VAL A 131 3.78 0.08 0.21
N ILE A 132 2.52 0.50 0.20
CA ILE A 132 1.51 0.02 -0.74
C ILE A 132 0.88 1.21 -1.45
N ASP A 133 0.81 1.10 -2.78
CA ASP A 133 0.13 2.05 -3.66
C ASP A 133 -0.99 1.33 -4.41
N TYR A 134 -2.19 1.89 -4.43
CA TYR A 134 -3.36 1.29 -5.06
C TYR A 134 -3.42 1.62 -6.55
N LYS A 135 -3.60 0.60 -7.41
CA LYS A 135 -3.65 0.79 -8.88
C LYS A 135 -4.90 0.16 -9.48
N SER A 136 -5.62 0.93 -10.28
CA SER A 136 -6.84 0.48 -10.97
C SER A 136 -6.57 -0.47 -12.15
N GLY A 137 -5.33 -0.54 -12.65
CA GLY A 137 -4.96 -1.36 -13.80
C GLY A 137 -4.02 -2.51 -13.46
N LYS A 138 -4.02 -3.56 -14.31
CA LYS A 138 -2.99 -4.60 -14.28
C LYS A 138 -1.67 -3.97 -14.73
N LYS A 139 -0.71 -3.86 -13.83
CA LYS A 139 0.64 -3.42 -14.16
C LYS A 139 1.61 -4.56 -13.91
N ARG A 140 2.55 -4.74 -14.82
CA ARG A 140 3.71 -5.58 -14.55
C ARG A 140 4.74 -4.69 -13.88
N PHE A 141 5.41 -5.23 -12.88
CA PHE A 141 6.52 -4.57 -12.22
C PHE A 141 7.79 -5.34 -12.59
N GLY A 142 8.76 -4.66 -13.16
CA GLY A 142 10.02 -5.25 -13.56
C GLY A 142 11.19 -4.30 -13.43
N LEU A 143 12.40 -4.84 -13.27
CA LEU A 143 13.64 -4.04 -13.21
C LEU A 143 13.86 -3.21 -14.47
N VAL A 144 13.44 -3.73 -15.63
CA VAL A 144 13.51 -3.01 -16.90
C VAL A 144 12.63 -1.77 -16.89
N ASP A 145 11.44 -1.85 -16.27
CA ASP A 145 10.54 -0.71 -16.16
C ASP A 145 11.15 0.37 -15.26
N ILE A 146 11.76 -0.03 -14.13
CA ILE A 146 12.46 0.89 -13.23
C ILE A 146 13.66 1.53 -13.96
N TYR A 147 14.41 0.75 -14.71
CA TYR A 147 15.54 1.25 -15.51
C TYR A 147 15.11 2.32 -16.52
N ASN A 148 13.94 2.15 -17.10
CA ASN A 148 13.34 3.14 -18.03
C ASN A 148 12.61 4.29 -17.33
N GLY A 149 12.72 4.43 -16.00
CA GLY A 149 12.06 5.47 -15.22
C GLY A 149 10.56 5.27 -15.04
N LEU A 150 10.09 4.02 -15.14
CA LEU A 150 8.69 3.67 -14.92
C LEU A 150 8.52 2.94 -13.59
N TYR A 151 7.35 3.11 -12.96
CA TYR A 151 6.93 2.37 -11.76
C TYR A 151 7.89 2.43 -10.54
N TYR A 152 8.77 3.43 -10.45
CA TYR A 152 9.68 3.58 -9.31
C TYR A 152 9.05 4.32 -8.12
N GLN A 153 7.84 4.84 -8.26
CA GLN A 153 7.16 5.70 -7.27
C GLN A 153 7.16 5.09 -5.85
N VAL A 154 6.73 3.82 -5.72
CA VAL A 154 6.67 3.16 -4.39
C VAL A 154 8.06 2.94 -3.78
N LEU A 155 9.08 2.71 -4.61
CA LEU A 155 10.47 2.58 -4.17
C LEU A 155 11.04 3.93 -3.72
N PHE A 156 10.72 5.00 -4.41
CA PHE A 156 11.07 6.35 -4.02
C PHE A 156 10.41 6.71 -2.67
N TYR A 157 9.14 6.43 -2.50
CA TYR A 157 8.44 6.64 -1.23
C TYR A 157 9.05 5.81 -0.09
N MET A 158 9.40 4.56 -0.37
CA MET A 158 10.10 3.70 0.59
C MET A 158 11.40 4.35 1.04
N LYS A 159 12.22 4.83 0.10
CA LYS A 159 13.46 5.54 0.39
C LYS A 159 13.23 6.76 1.27
N LEU A 160 12.24 7.62 0.94
CA LEU A 160 11.91 8.80 1.74
C LEU A 160 11.54 8.43 3.18
N LEU A 161 10.76 7.36 3.35
CA LEU A 161 10.37 6.89 4.68
C LEU A 161 11.58 6.37 5.48
N LEU A 162 12.47 5.61 4.85
CA LEU A 162 13.66 5.07 5.51
C LEU A 162 14.68 6.16 5.89
N ASN A 163 14.66 7.30 5.19
CA ASN A 163 15.51 8.47 5.50
C ASN A 163 14.95 9.31 6.67
N LEU A 164 13.74 9.05 7.14
CA LEU A 164 13.20 9.75 8.31
C LEU A 164 14.05 9.44 9.53
N LYS A 165 14.46 10.51 10.26
CA LYS A 165 15.22 10.36 11.52
C LYS A 165 14.29 9.84 12.61
N MET A 166 14.27 8.54 12.78
CA MET A 166 13.54 7.84 13.84
C MET A 166 14.52 7.36 14.92
N GLN A 167 14.02 7.10 16.13
CA GLN A 167 14.82 6.53 17.21
C GLN A 167 15.05 5.01 17.04
N VAL A 168 14.37 4.41 16.07
CA VAL A 168 14.45 2.97 15.74
C VAL A 168 15.02 2.76 14.35
N ASN A 169 15.75 1.67 14.16
CA ASN A 169 16.24 1.29 12.84
C ASN A 169 15.07 0.80 11.96
N MET A 170 14.93 1.41 10.80
CA MET A 170 13.93 1.02 9.81
C MET A 170 14.56 0.25 8.64
N PHE A 171 13.87 -0.80 8.21
CA PHE A 171 14.30 -1.67 7.11
C PHE A 171 13.19 -1.81 6.06
N PRO A 172 13.54 -1.91 4.77
CA PRO A 172 12.55 -2.12 3.71
C PRO A 172 12.04 -3.57 3.77
N ALA A 173 10.73 -3.74 3.94
CA ALA A 173 10.08 -5.03 3.84
C ALA A 173 9.43 -5.28 2.48
N GLY A 174 8.81 -4.26 1.90
CA GLY A 174 8.16 -4.36 0.60
C GLY A 174 7.70 -3.02 0.03
N ALA A 175 7.95 -2.84 -1.27
CA ALA A 175 7.43 -1.75 -2.07
C ALA A 175 6.48 -2.34 -3.11
N LEU A 176 5.16 -2.17 -2.90
CA LEU A 176 4.13 -2.98 -3.52
C LEU A 176 3.04 -2.13 -4.16
N TYR A 177 2.51 -2.65 -5.25
CA TYR A 177 1.27 -2.16 -5.89
C TYR A 177 0.15 -3.16 -5.61
N MET A 178 -0.95 -2.68 -5.04
CA MET A 178 -2.16 -3.46 -4.81
C MET A 178 -3.18 -3.16 -5.92
N PRO A 179 -3.58 -4.14 -6.74
CA PRO A 179 -4.57 -3.91 -7.78
C PRO A 179 -5.95 -3.72 -7.17
N ILE A 180 -6.62 -2.64 -7.57
CA ILE A 180 -8.05 -2.44 -7.34
C ILE A 180 -8.77 -3.21 -8.46
N LYS A 181 -9.11 -4.47 -8.20
CA LYS A 181 -9.89 -5.27 -9.16
C LYS A 181 -11.37 -4.97 -8.99
N ASN A 182 -11.99 -4.55 -10.05
CA ASN A 182 -13.44 -4.47 -10.15
C ASN A 182 -13.94 -5.73 -10.86
N GLU A 183 -13.91 -6.88 -10.20
CA GLU A 183 -14.44 -8.14 -10.78
C GLU A 183 -15.95 -8.09 -10.97
N LEU A 184 -16.64 -7.19 -10.28
CA LEU A 184 -18.07 -6.95 -10.41
C LEU A 184 -18.47 -6.27 -11.72
N LEU A 185 -17.55 -5.58 -12.42
CA LEU A 185 -17.84 -4.98 -13.73
C LEU A 185 -17.68 -5.97 -14.90
N ALA A 186 -17.18 -7.16 -14.66
CA ALA A 186 -16.98 -8.18 -15.70
C ALA A 186 -18.13 -9.21 -15.79
N GLN A 187 -19.08 -9.16 -14.87
CA GLN A 187 -20.31 -9.95 -15.01
C GLN A 187 -21.34 -9.08 -15.76
N GLU A 188 -21.63 -9.50 -16.98
CA GLU A 188 -22.72 -8.97 -17.77
C GLU A 188 -24.01 -8.94 -16.95
N VAL A 189 -24.76 -7.86 -17.13
CA VAL A 189 -26.07 -7.62 -16.55
C VAL A 189 -27.01 -8.79 -16.84
N GLY A 190 -27.15 -9.69 -15.87
CA GLY A 190 -28.15 -10.75 -16.04
C GLY A 190 -27.78 -12.05 -15.35
N GLU A 191 -27.73 -12.03 -14.05
CA GLU A 191 -28.08 -13.12 -13.13
C GLU A 191 -27.53 -12.71 -11.76
N PHE A 192 -28.39 -12.19 -10.91
CA PHE A 192 -28.12 -12.10 -9.47
C PHE A 192 -28.17 -13.53 -8.92
N ALA A 193 -27.10 -14.29 -9.13
CA ALA A 193 -26.86 -15.47 -8.33
C ALA A 193 -26.30 -14.96 -7.00
N GLU A 194 -26.95 -15.33 -5.91
CA GLU A 194 -26.42 -15.32 -4.54
C GLU A 194 -25.24 -16.30 -4.44
N ALA A 195 -24.22 -16.13 -5.26
CA ALA A 195 -22.94 -16.78 -5.07
C ALA A 195 -22.28 -16.02 -3.94
N GLU A 196 -22.04 -16.67 -2.80
CA GLU A 196 -21.12 -16.20 -1.76
C GLU A 196 -19.89 -15.61 -2.46
N GLN A 197 -19.79 -14.29 -2.43
CA GLN A 197 -18.62 -13.60 -2.99
C GLN A 197 -17.44 -13.95 -2.09
N ILE A 198 -16.69 -14.98 -2.48
CA ILE A 198 -15.46 -15.35 -1.79
C ILE A 198 -14.44 -14.28 -2.12
N PHE A 199 -14.28 -13.30 -1.24
CA PHE A 199 -13.20 -12.33 -1.33
C PHE A 199 -11.87 -13.04 -1.14
N LYS A 200 -10.93 -12.75 -2.03
CA LYS A 200 -9.56 -13.27 -1.96
C LYS A 200 -8.61 -12.11 -1.84
N ALA A 201 -7.62 -12.24 -0.95
CA ALA A 201 -6.54 -11.28 -0.88
C ALA A 201 -5.96 -11.04 -2.28
N PRO A 202 -5.87 -9.79 -2.76
CA PRO A 202 -5.38 -9.52 -4.10
C PRO A 202 -3.89 -9.81 -4.16
N LYS A 203 -3.45 -10.41 -5.26
CA LYS A 203 -2.02 -10.57 -5.50
C LYS A 203 -1.39 -9.21 -5.76
N MET A 204 -0.50 -8.80 -4.88
CA MET A 204 0.30 -7.59 -5.02
C MET A 204 1.47 -7.79 -6.00
N TYR A 205 1.91 -6.69 -6.61
CA TYR A 205 3.06 -6.64 -7.51
C TYR A 205 4.10 -5.69 -6.95
N GLY A 206 5.36 -5.94 -7.22
CA GLY A 206 6.44 -5.09 -6.71
C GLY A 206 7.63 -5.90 -6.27
N VAL A 207 8.35 -5.39 -5.28
CA VAL A 207 9.51 -6.07 -4.68
C VAL A 207 9.35 -6.16 -3.17
N VAL A 208 9.88 -7.23 -2.62
CA VAL A 208 9.91 -7.51 -1.19
C VAL A 208 11.32 -7.89 -0.75
N ILE A 209 11.58 -7.86 0.54
CA ILE A 209 12.89 -8.20 1.11
C ILE A 209 13.22 -9.69 0.89
N ASP A 210 14.47 -10.00 0.59
CA ASP A 210 15.01 -11.37 0.58
C ASP A 210 15.26 -11.84 2.02
N ASN A 211 14.17 -12.05 2.75
CA ASN A 211 14.17 -12.56 4.11
C ASN A 211 12.87 -13.34 4.36
N GLN A 212 12.96 -14.66 4.35
CA GLN A 212 11.80 -15.54 4.50
C GLN A 212 11.06 -15.34 5.84
N GLU A 213 11.76 -15.02 6.92
CA GLU A 213 11.16 -14.77 8.24
C GLU A 213 10.23 -13.58 8.17
N ILE A 214 10.71 -12.46 7.64
CA ILE A 214 9.90 -11.24 7.47
C ILE A 214 8.74 -11.46 6.50
N LEU A 215 8.97 -12.19 5.40
CA LEU A 215 7.92 -12.42 4.40
C LEU A 215 6.81 -13.35 4.89
N LYS A 216 7.09 -14.28 5.81
CA LYS A 216 6.06 -15.10 6.46
C LYS A 216 5.04 -14.27 7.25
N HIS A 217 5.44 -13.08 7.71
CA HIS A 217 4.52 -12.12 8.31
C HIS A 217 3.64 -11.38 7.28
N MET A 218 3.87 -11.55 5.99
CA MET A 218 3.00 -11.04 4.91
C MET A 218 2.15 -12.16 4.30
N GLU A 219 2.74 -13.35 4.16
CA GLU A 219 2.11 -14.55 3.59
C GLU A 219 2.77 -15.79 4.19
N GLU A 220 2.14 -16.44 5.16
CA GLU A 220 2.70 -17.52 5.97
C GLU A 220 3.35 -18.63 5.13
N ASN A 221 2.68 -19.09 4.10
CA ASN A 221 3.13 -20.22 3.28
C ASN A 221 4.05 -19.84 2.11
N LEU A 222 4.34 -18.55 1.90
CA LEU A 222 5.13 -18.01 0.79
C LEU A 222 4.77 -18.68 -0.56
N SER A 223 3.47 -18.78 -0.82
CA SER A 223 2.94 -19.42 -2.04
C SER A 223 2.95 -18.47 -3.25
N GLY A 224 3.11 -17.17 -3.03
CA GLY A 224 3.06 -16.12 -4.04
C GLY A 224 1.63 -15.79 -4.50
N LYS A 225 0.65 -16.05 -3.65
CA LYS A 225 -0.76 -15.70 -3.91
C LYS A 225 -1.06 -14.26 -3.53
N ILE A 226 -0.42 -13.76 -2.46
CA ILE A 226 -0.63 -12.42 -1.91
C ILE A 226 0.53 -11.50 -2.28
N ILE A 227 1.77 -11.91 -2.01
CA ILE A 227 2.98 -11.14 -2.30
C ILE A 227 3.74 -11.69 -3.51
N PRO A 228 4.62 -10.90 -4.18
CA PRO A 228 5.39 -11.35 -5.32
C PRO A 228 6.58 -12.25 -4.95
N ALA A 229 6.43 -13.11 -3.95
CA ALA A 229 7.46 -14.04 -3.50
C ALA A 229 6.87 -15.44 -3.29
N ALA A 230 7.48 -16.44 -3.90
CA ALA A 230 7.07 -17.83 -3.76
C ALA A 230 8.29 -18.75 -3.63
N LEU A 231 8.19 -19.77 -2.78
CA LEU A 231 9.22 -20.78 -2.65
C LEU A 231 9.01 -21.93 -3.66
N ASN A 232 10.12 -22.51 -4.10
CA ASN A 232 10.15 -23.75 -4.82
C ASN A 232 10.13 -24.96 -3.84
N LYS A 233 10.17 -26.18 -4.37
CA LYS A 233 10.16 -27.41 -3.54
C LYS A 233 11.39 -27.56 -2.65
N ASN A 234 12.49 -26.85 -2.95
CA ASN A 234 13.73 -26.87 -2.19
C ASN A 234 13.77 -25.80 -1.08
N GLY A 235 12.71 -25.00 -0.92
CA GLY A 235 12.68 -23.92 0.05
C GLY A 235 13.41 -22.64 -0.38
N GLU A 236 13.76 -22.50 -1.67
CA GLU A 236 14.38 -21.31 -2.25
C GLU A 236 13.35 -20.48 -2.97
N PHE A 237 13.59 -19.18 -3.11
CA PHE A 237 12.71 -18.32 -3.90
C PHE A 237 12.72 -18.72 -5.39
N LYS A 238 11.55 -18.79 -5.99
CA LYS A 238 11.42 -18.99 -7.44
C LYS A 238 12.07 -17.84 -8.18
N SER A 239 12.63 -18.10 -9.36
CA SER A 239 13.23 -17.07 -10.23
C SER A 239 12.25 -15.96 -10.66
N THR A 240 10.95 -16.23 -10.58
CA THR A 240 9.89 -15.23 -10.85
C THR A 240 9.52 -14.39 -9.64
N SER A 241 10.14 -14.61 -8.49
CA SER A 241 9.90 -13.84 -7.27
C SER A 241 10.58 -12.48 -7.35
N GLY A 242 9.85 -11.44 -6.95
CA GLY A 242 10.37 -10.08 -6.84
C GLY A 242 11.06 -9.85 -5.50
N VAL A 243 12.16 -10.55 -5.21
CA VAL A 243 12.88 -10.42 -3.94
C VAL A 243 14.19 -9.66 -4.09
N PHE A 244 14.44 -8.73 -3.16
CA PHE A 244 15.64 -7.91 -3.11
C PHE A 244 16.30 -8.04 -1.75
N THR A 245 17.62 -8.21 -1.74
CA THR A 245 18.45 -7.99 -0.55
C THR A 245 18.47 -6.51 -0.17
N ILE A 246 18.79 -6.16 1.06
CA ILE A 246 18.98 -4.76 1.48
C ILE A 246 19.96 -4.02 0.56
N LYS A 247 21.04 -4.71 0.14
CA LYS A 247 22.01 -4.15 -0.80
C LYS A 247 21.37 -3.79 -2.15
N GLN A 248 20.49 -4.64 -2.66
CA GLN A 248 19.78 -4.38 -3.92
C GLN A 248 18.76 -3.24 -3.77
N PHE A 249 18.04 -3.15 -2.66
CA PHE A 249 17.21 -1.99 -2.37
C PHE A 249 18.02 -0.69 -2.43
N ASN A 250 19.17 -0.65 -1.74
CA ASN A 250 20.03 0.54 -1.73
C ASN A 250 20.57 0.89 -3.12
N LEU A 251 20.92 -0.11 -3.94
CA LEU A 251 21.35 0.12 -5.32
C LEU A 251 20.23 0.75 -6.16
N VAL A 252 19.01 0.27 -6.01
CA VAL A 252 17.84 0.82 -6.73
C VAL A 252 17.50 2.22 -6.22
N PHE A 253 17.56 2.47 -4.92
CA PHE A 253 17.35 3.80 -4.35
C PHE A 253 18.35 4.82 -4.92
N ASN A 254 19.64 4.47 -4.96
CA ASN A 254 20.69 5.32 -5.54
C ASN A 254 20.48 5.52 -7.05
N TYR A 255 19.97 4.52 -7.76
CA TYR A 255 19.65 4.66 -9.17
C TYR A 255 18.48 5.62 -9.41
N ILE A 256 17.43 5.53 -8.61
CA ILE A 256 16.27 6.44 -8.68
C ILE A 256 16.70 7.88 -8.43
N GLU A 257 17.60 8.14 -7.47
CA GLU A 257 18.16 9.49 -7.27
C GLU A 257 18.81 10.03 -8.53
N LYS A 258 19.68 9.24 -9.14
CA LYS A 258 20.33 9.64 -10.41
C LYS A 258 19.35 9.86 -11.54
N LEU A 259 18.26 9.09 -11.61
CA LEU A 259 17.20 9.32 -12.58
C LEU A 259 16.50 10.67 -12.35
N ILE A 260 16.22 10.99 -11.10
CA ILE A 260 15.60 12.26 -10.71
C ILE A 260 16.52 13.43 -11.03
N GLU A 261 17.80 13.35 -10.66
CA GLU A 261 18.81 14.36 -10.99
C GLU A 261 18.91 14.58 -12.50
N LYS A 262 18.92 13.51 -13.29
CA LYS A 262 18.91 13.60 -14.75
C LYS A 262 17.67 14.32 -15.30
N HIS A 263 16.52 14.22 -14.67
CA HIS A 263 15.33 14.95 -15.07
C HIS A 263 15.47 16.46 -14.81
N PHE A 264 16.21 16.86 -13.79
CA PHE A 264 16.48 18.28 -13.53
C PHE A 264 17.33 18.90 -14.64
N ASP A 265 18.21 18.13 -15.32
CA ASP A 265 18.99 18.62 -16.47
C ASP A 265 18.14 19.00 -17.67
N PHE A 266 16.90 18.48 -17.79
CA PHE A 266 16.01 18.81 -18.89
C PHE A 266 15.11 20.03 -18.61
N VAL A 267 15.14 20.57 -17.40
CA VAL A 267 14.32 21.72 -17.00
C VAL A 267 15.08 23.06 -17.16
N GLU A 268 16.39 23.00 -17.46
CA GLU A 268 17.22 24.14 -17.89
C GLU A 268 16.94 24.45 -19.38
#